data_e8fc5c8a46cd67431688a3929e728d1a
#
_entry.id   e8fc5c8a46cd67431688a3929e728d1a
#
_cell.length_a   1.000
_cell.length_b   1.000
_cell.length_c   1.000
_cell.angle_alpha   90.00
_cell.angle_beta   90.00
_cell.angle_gamma   90.00
#
_symmetry.space_group_name_H-M   'P 1'
#
loop_
_entity.id
_entity.type
_entity.pdbx_description
1 polymer ?
#
loop_
_entity_poly.entity_id
_entity_poly.type
_entity_poly.pdbx_seq_one_letter_code
_entity_poly.pdbx_strand_id
1 'polypeptide(L)'
;MYTNLTASSLLDLTVMQSEFEFKNWNHTIRFPVDGFALNATSRNDAANERIGKQQPNNRDMLYKLLTVYQPFNQVSNKANGGTIGNFETLHDGLHNSFGLGHMGIVEVSAFDPVFWFHHANMDRIFALYQYRYPDTWVEDAAQAKGTFSVARGAIEGPASPLAPFHMNALGDMWTSTTSRNWTSFGYTY
;
A
#
# COMPACT_ATOMS: atom_id res chain seq x y z
N MET A 1 11.13 13.31 13.67
CA MET A 1 10.29 13.43 14.88
C MET A 1 9.68 12.09 15.30
N TYR A 2 10.32 10.96 14.98
CA TYR A 2 9.84 9.60 15.33
C TYR A 2 10.86 8.83 16.21
N THR A 3 11.80 9.53 16.79
CA THR A 3 12.96 8.93 17.48
C THR A 3 12.64 8.28 18.82
N ASN A 4 11.42 8.45 19.36
CA ASN A 4 11.05 7.90 20.67
C ASN A 4 9.77 7.07 20.68
N LEU A 5 9.18 6.79 19.52
CA LEU A 5 8.02 5.90 19.42
C LEU A 5 8.50 4.52 19.00
N THR A 6 8.45 3.58 19.90
CA THR A 6 8.60 2.17 19.56
C THR A 6 7.30 1.65 18.93
N ALA A 7 7.37 0.64 18.10
CA ALA A 7 6.17 -0.02 17.57
C ALA A 7 5.19 -0.41 18.69
N SER A 8 5.72 -0.83 19.84
CA SER A 8 4.94 -1.19 21.04
C SER A 8 4.18 -0.04 21.69
N SER A 9 4.55 1.22 21.45
CA SER A 9 3.82 2.37 22.01
C SER A 9 2.61 2.80 21.19
N LEU A 10 2.48 2.32 19.96
CA LEU A 10 1.43 2.70 19.02
C LEU A 10 0.46 1.54 18.68
N LEU A 11 0.88 0.32 18.92
CA LEU A 11 0.10 -0.87 18.61
C LEU A 11 -0.18 -1.63 19.89
N ASP A 12 -1.42 -2.06 20.08
CA ASP A 12 -1.72 -3.09 21.07
C ASP A 12 -1.18 -4.43 20.56
N LEU A 13 0.08 -4.67 20.85
CA LEU A 13 0.80 -5.88 20.43
C LEU A 13 0.35 -7.14 21.15
N THR A 14 -0.58 -7.03 22.11
CA THR A 14 -1.20 -8.21 22.73
C THR A 14 -2.07 -8.98 21.74
N VAL A 15 -2.55 -8.30 20.69
CA VAL A 15 -3.35 -8.90 19.60
C VAL A 15 -2.46 -9.46 18.49
N MET A 16 -1.22 -8.97 18.38
CA MET A 16 -0.27 -9.41 17.36
C MET A 16 0.69 -10.43 17.96
N GLN A 17 0.37 -11.71 17.82
CA GLN A 17 1.34 -12.79 18.00
C GLN A 17 2.35 -12.69 16.84
N SER A 18 3.24 -11.73 16.93
CA SER A 18 4.30 -11.59 15.95
C SER A 18 5.48 -12.44 16.36
N GLU A 19 5.86 -13.33 15.48
CA GLU A 19 7.10 -14.09 15.59
C GLU A 19 8.34 -13.19 15.39
N PHE A 20 8.13 -11.95 14.91
CA PHE A 20 9.21 -11.00 14.63
C PHE A 20 9.55 -10.14 15.84
N GLU A 21 10.82 -9.78 15.97
CA GLU A 21 11.33 -8.94 17.05
C GLU A 21 11.14 -7.43 16.81
N PHE A 22 10.41 -7.02 15.78
CA PHE A 22 10.24 -5.60 15.42
C PHE A 22 9.74 -4.72 16.57
N LYS A 23 8.99 -5.27 17.52
CA LYS A 23 8.53 -4.58 18.72
C LYS A 23 9.68 -4.13 19.64
N ASN A 24 10.81 -4.80 19.54
CA ASN A 24 12.02 -4.52 20.34
C ASN A 24 13.03 -3.65 19.58
N TRP A 25 12.82 -3.43 18.27
CA TRP A 25 13.71 -2.60 17.49
C TRP A 25 13.44 -1.12 17.75
N ASN A 26 14.47 -0.38 18.13
CA ASN A 26 14.37 1.04 18.43
C ASN A 26 14.69 1.95 17.24
N HIS A 27 14.87 1.38 16.05
CA HIS A 27 15.14 2.09 14.80
C HIS A 27 14.62 1.27 13.62
N THR A 28 14.52 1.90 12.45
CA THR A 28 14.08 1.25 11.21
C THR A 28 15.05 0.14 10.80
N ILE A 29 14.53 -1.04 10.57
CA ILE A 29 15.27 -2.19 10.04
C ILE A 29 14.78 -2.52 8.63
N ARG A 30 15.73 -2.67 7.69
CA ARG A 30 15.50 -2.99 6.29
C ARG A 30 16.30 -4.19 5.86
N PHE A 31 15.63 -5.17 5.26
CA PHE A 31 16.25 -6.36 4.68
C PHE A 31 17.23 -7.10 5.63
N PRO A 32 16.85 -7.37 6.88
CA PRO A 32 17.73 -8.09 7.78
C PRO A 32 18.02 -9.51 7.27
N VAL A 33 19.11 -10.11 7.75
CA VAL A 33 19.39 -11.53 7.50
C VAL A 33 18.34 -12.39 8.21
N ASP A 34 18.02 -12.02 9.43
CA ASP A 34 17.03 -12.69 10.27
C ASP A 34 16.09 -11.65 10.89
N GLY A 35 14.81 -11.72 10.49
CA GLY A 35 13.75 -10.86 11.03
C GLY A 35 13.28 -11.26 12.43
N PHE A 36 13.76 -12.41 12.94
CA PHE A 36 13.47 -12.87 14.30
C PHE A 36 14.55 -12.48 15.31
N ALA A 37 15.65 -11.87 14.85
CA ALA A 37 16.74 -11.50 15.71
C ALA A 37 16.50 -10.17 16.43
N LEU A 38 16.63 -10.19 17.76
CA LEU A 38 16.54 -8.98 18.60
C LEU A 38 17.54 -7.89 18.15
N ASN A 39 18.72 -8.28 17.74
CA ASN A 39 19.80 -7.42 17.28
C ASN A 39 19.90 -7.34 15.76
N ALA A 40 18.79 -7.50 15.05
CA ALA A 40 18.75 -7.37 13.61
C ALA A 40 19.35 -6.04 13.13
N THR A 41 20.06 -6.09 12.01
CA THR A 41 20.67 -4.91 11.38
C THR A 41 20.21 -4.75 9.96
N SER A 42 20.10 -3.50 9.52
CA SER A 42 19.71 -3.17 8.15
C SER A 42 20.79 -3.55 7.15
N ARG A 43 20.36 -4.09 6.00
CA ARG A 43 21.19 -4.35 4.82
C ARG A 43 20.68 -3.51 3.65
N ASN A 44 20.92 -2.20 3.74
CA ASN A 44 20.40 -1.25 2.75
C ASN A 44 20.91 -1.55 1.32
N ASP A 45 22.16 -2.01 1.19
CA ASP A 45 22.73 -2.38 -0.12
C ASP A 45 21.98 -3.56 -0.76
N ALA A 46 21.63 -4.57 0.03
CA ALA A 46 20.84 -5.71 -0.44
C ALA A 46 19.41 -5.30 -0.85
N ALA A 47 18.78 -4.40 -0.10
CA ALA A 47 17.49 -3.84 -0.46
C ALA A 47 17.58 -3.07 -1.78
N ASN A 48 18.57 -2.19 -1.91
CA ASN A 48 18.81 -1.40 -3.12
C ASN A 48 19.11 -2.27 -4.35
N GLU A 49 19.92 -3.32 -4.17
CA GLU A 49 20.19 -4.28 -5.25
C GLU A 49 18.92 -4.97 -5.72
N ARG A 50 18.07 -5.39 -4.80
CA ARG A 50 16.80 -6.05 -5.11
C ARG A 50 15.84 -5.11 -5.85
N ILE A 51 15.71 -3.88 -5.39
CA ILE A 51 14.92 -2.82 -6.06
C ILE A 51 15.48 -2.58 -7.46
N GLY A 52 16.79 -2.44 -7.59
CA GLY A 52 17.44 -2.22 -8.87
C GLY A 52 17.18 -3.34 -9.89
N LYS A 53 17.20 -4.60 -9.45
CA LYS A 53 16.89 -5.76 -10.30
C LYS A 53 15.43 -5.78 -10.78
N GLN A 54 14.50 -5.27 -9.98
CA GLN A 54 13.08 -5.22 -10.32
C GLN A 54 12.71 -4.00 -11.19
N GLN A 55 13.52 -2.97 -11.13
CA GLN A 55 13.21 -1.67 -11.74
C GLN A 55 12.89 -1.73 -13.26
N PRO A 56 13.59 -2.52 -14.11
CA PRO A 56 13.23 -2.61 -15.53
C PRO A 56 11.82 -3.15 -15.75
N ASN A 57 11.45 -4.23 -15.03
CA ASN A 57 10.13 -4.84 -15.14
C ASN A 57 9.02 -3.91 -14.57
N ASN A 58 9.28 -3.26 -13.44
CA ASN A 58 8.34 -2.32 -12.83
C ASN A 58 8.09 -1.11 -13.74
N ARG A 59 9.14 -0.59 -14.40
CA ARG A 59 9.02 0.50 -15.37
C ARG A 59 8.20 0.08 -16.59
N ASP A 60 8.45 -1.10 -17.14
CA ASP A 60 7.70 -1.64 -18.26
C ASP A 60 6.22 -1.85 -17.92
N MET A 61 5.95 -2.44 -16.76
CA MET A 61 4.60 -2.61 -16.25
C MET A 61 3.90 -1.26 -16.05
N LEU A 62 4.54 -0.30 -15.38
CA LEU A 62 3.99 1.04 -15.16
C LEU A 62 3.67 1.74 -16.48
N TYR A 63 4.60 1.69 -17.45
CA TYR A 63 4.38 2.25 -18.78
C TYR A 63 3.13 1.67 -19.44
N LYS A 64 2.98 0.34 -19.42
CA LYS A 64 1.81 -0.34 -19.98
C LYS A 64 0.53 0.02 -19.25
N LEU A 65 0.54 0.06 -17.92
CA LEU A 65 -0.63 0.44 -17.11
C LEU A 65 -1.11 1.86 -17.39
N LEU A 66 -0.20 2.78 -17.73
CA LEU A 66 -0.53 4.17 -18.05
C LEU A 66 -0.85 4.40 -19.54
N THR A 67 -0.51 3.48 -20.45
CA THR A 67 -0.66 3.69 -21.89
C THR A 67 -1.64 2.74 -22.58
N VAL A 68 -1.88 1.56 -22.00
CA VAL A 68 -2.84 0.59 -22.50
C VAL A 68 -4.09 0.62 -21.64
N TYR A 69 -5.23 0.98 -22.24
CA TYR A 69 -6.49 1.03 -21.52
C TYR A 69 -6.89 -0.33 -20.98
N GLN A 70 -7.28 -0.34 -19.71
CA GLN A 70 -7.97 -1.43 -19.03
C GLN A 70 -9.04 -0.83 -18.11
N PRO A 71 -10.13 -1.57 -17.80
CA PRO A 71 -11.09 -1.16 -16.77
C PRO A 71 -10.39 -0.89 -15.44
N PHE A 72 -10.87 0.08 -14.67
CA PHE A 72 -10.25 0.50 -13.42
C PHE A 72 -10.01 -0.65 -12.45
N ASN A 73 -11.01 -1.53 -12.27
CA ASN A 73 -10.87 -2.66 -11.34
C ASN A 73 -9.72 -3.60 -11.73
N GLN A 74 -9.43 -3.75 -13.03
CA GLN A 74 -8.31 -4.58 -13.49
C GLN A 74 -6.95 -3.91 -13.30
N VAL A 75 -6.88 -2.59 -13.51
CA VAL A 75 -5.62 -1.85 -13.38
C VAL A 75 -5.27 -1.58 -11.93
N SER A 76 -6.24 -1.51 -11.03
CA SER A 76 -6.03 -1.13 -9.63
C SER A 76 -5.53 -2.28 -8.76
N ASN A 77 -6.11 -3.46 -8.87
CA ASN A 77 -5.91 -4.52 -7.89
C ASN A 77 -5.78 -5.92 -8.50
N LYS A 78 -5.25 -6.85 -7.70
CA LYS A 78 -5.03 -8.25 -8.08
C LYS A 78 -6.31 -9.07 -8.14
N ALA A 79 -7.33 -8.70 -7.36
CA ALA A 79 -8.56 -9.49 -7.25
C ALA A 79 -9.35 -9.54 -8.55
N ASN A 80 -9.31 -8.46 -9.33
CA ASN A 80 -10.03 -8.34 -10.59
C ASN A 80 -9.17 -8.65 -11.84
N GLY A 81 -7.91 -8.97 -11.65
CA GLY A 81 -6.95 -9.49 -12.61
C GLY A 81 -6.87 -8.79 -13.98
N GLY A 82 -5.74 -8.20 -14.30
CA GLY A 82 -5.44 -7.70 -15.65
C GLY A 82 -4.30 -8.51 -16.27
N THR A 83 -4.22 -8.55 -17.60
CA THR A 83 -3.16 -9.28 -18.33
C THR A 83 -1.81 -8.59 -18.29
N ILE A 84 -1.78 -7.29 -17.98
CA ILE A 84 -0.57 -6.44 -17.94
C ILE A 84 0.04 -6.41 -16.53
N GLY A 85 -0.73 -6.71 -15.51
CA GLY A 85 -0.46 -6.44 -14.09
C GLY A 85 -1.38 -5.35 -13.56
N ASN A 86 -1.06 -4.81 -12.39
CA ASN A 86 -1.88 -3.79 -11.74
C ASN A 86 -1.05 -2.95 -10.76
N PHE A 87 -1.63 -1.85 -10.27
CA PHE A 87 -0.95 -0.96 -9.32
C PHE A 87 -0.66 -1.63 -7.97
N GLU A 88 -1.52 -2.52 -7.50
CA GLU A 88 -1.27 -3.29 -6.28
C GLU A 88 -0.01 -4.17 -6.41
N THR A 89 0.22 -4.76 -7.58
CA THR A 89 1.45 -5.54 -7.84
C THR A 89 2.71 -4.68 -7.79
N LEU A 90 2.66 -3.46 -8.35
CA LEU A 90 3.76 -2.51 -8.26
C LEU A 90 4.02 -2.06 -6.82
N HIS A 91 2.95 -1.76 -6.10
CA HIS A 91 2.98 -1.36 -4.69
C HIS A 91 3.62 -2.44 -3.82
N ASP A 92 3.07 -3.66 -3.86
CA ASP A 92 3.55 -4.79 -3.04
C ASP A 92 4.99 -5.18 -3.41
N GLY A 93 5.35 -5.07 -4.68
CA GLY A 93 6.70 -5.35 -5.16
C GLY A 93 7.76 -4.52 -4.45
N LEU A 94 7.49 -3.23 -4.17
CA LEU A 94 8.42 -2.40 -3.41
C LEU A 94 8.45 -2.80 -1.94
N HIS A 95 7.32 -2.98 -1.27
CA HIS A 95 7.27 -3.45 0.11
C HIS A 95 8.09 -4.75 0.29
N ASN A 96 7.87 -5.73 -0.57
CA ASN A 96 8.58 -7.01 -0.54
C ASN A 96 10.09 -6.89 -0.82
N SER A 97 10.52 -5.81 -1.46
CA SER A 97 11.95 -5.59 -1.74
C SER A 97 12.77 -5.28 -0.47
N PHE A 98 12.12 -4.90 0.60
CA PHE A 98 12.76 -4.65 1.90
C PHE A 98 12.84 -5.91 2.79
N GLY A 99 12.40 -7.07 2.30
CA GLY A 99 12.49 -8.35 3.01
C GLY A 99 11.67 -8.36 4.31
N LEU A 100 12.23 -8.94 5.37
CA LEU A 100 11.60 -9.06 6.70
C LEU A 100 11.74 -7.81 7.58
N GLY A 101 12.22 -6.68 7.05
CA GLY A 101 12.26 -5.40 7.75
C GLY A 101 10.88 -4.76 7.89
N HIS A 102 10.80 -3.61 8.56
CA HIS A 102 9.53 -2.90 8.79
C HIS A 102 8.71 -2.76 7.51
N MET A 103 9.31 -2.31 6.43
CA MET A 103 8.62 -2.05 5.16
C MET A 103 7.96 -3.30 4.55
N GLY A 104 8.47 -4.49 4.84
CA GLY A 104 7.93 -5.77 4.35
C GLY A 104 6.85 -6.40 5.24
N ILE A 105 6.56 -5.80 6.39
CA ILE A 105 5.57 -6.29 7.36
C ILE A 105 4.46 -5.25 7.46
N VAL A 106 3.26 -5.59 6.99
CA VAL A 106 2.12 -4.66 6.79
C VAL A 106 1.84 -3.83 8.06
N GLU A 107 1.78 -4.48 9.22
CA GLU A 107 1.37 -3.89 10.48
C GLU A 107 2.33 -2.82 11.00
N VAL A 108 3.57 -2.85 10.54
CA VAL A 108 4.64 -1.95 11.02
C VAL A 108 5.35 -1.21 9.89
N SER A 109 4.90 -1.35 8.66
CA SER A 109 5.56 -0.75 7.49
C SER A 109 5.70 0.76 7.58
N ALA A 110 4.73 1.45 8.20
CA ALA A 110 4.73 2.90 8.37
C ALA A 110 5.82 3.43 9.34
N PHE A 111 6.50 2.56 10.09
CA PHE A 111 7.68 2.94 10.88
C PHE A 111 8.95 3.10 10.03
N ASP A 112 8.91 2.68 8.76
CA ASP A 112 9.97 3.01 7.81
C ASP A 112 9.60 4.32 7.07
N PRO A 113 10.43 5.38 7.11
CA PRO A 113 10.17 6.62 6.39
C PRO A 113 9.93 6.46 4.89
N VAL A 114 10.51 5.43 4.26
CA VAL A 114 10.29 5.10 2.83
C VAL A 114 8.84 4.77 2.54
N PHE A 115 8.09 4.26 3.51
CA PHE A 115 6.65 4.00 3.37
C PHE A 115 5.91 5.23 2.82
N TRP A 116 6.14 6.38 3.42
CA TRP A 116 5.44 7.63 3.08
C TRP A 116 5.80 8.12 1.68
N PHE A 117 7.06 8.02 1.30
CA PHE A 117 7.51 8.36 -0.06
C PHE A 117 6.95 7.38 -1.10
N HIS A 118 6.91 6.10 -0.77
CA HIS A 118 6.35 5.07 -1.63
C HIS A 118 4.86 5.32 -1.88
N HIS A 119 4.09 5.52 -0.82
CA HIS A 119 2.65 5.76 -0.93
C HIS A 119 2.32 7.09 -1.63
N ALA A 120 3.07 8.16 -1.36
CA ALA A 120 2.93 9.41 -2.10
C ALA A 120 3.22 9.23 -3.61
N ASN A 121 4.21 8.40 -3.97
CA ASN A 121 4.47 8.09 -5.38
C ASN A 121 3.38 7.21 -6.00
N MET A 122 2.82 6.26 -5.25
CA MET A 122 1.68 5.46 -5.72
C MET A 122 0.45 6.34 -5.96
N ASP A 123 0.17 7.27 -5.06
CA ASP A 123 -0.92 8.23 -5.22
C ASP A 123 -0.71 9.13 -6.45
N ARG A 124 0.52 9.61 -6.68
CA ARG A 124 0.90 10.36 -7.89
C ARG A 124 0.68 9.54 -9.16
N ILE A 125 1.09 8.27 -9.18
CA ILE A 125 0.86 7.37 -10.32
C ILE A 125 -0.63 7.21 -10.58
N PHE A 126 -1.41 7.08 -9.53
CA PHE A 126 -2.85 7.00 -9.61
C PHE A 126 -3.49 8.28 -10.18
N ALA A 127 -3.03 9.45 -9.75
CA ALA A 127 -3.46 10.74 -10.32
C ALA A 127 -3.13 10.85 -11.81
N LEU A 128 -1.96 10.37 -12.25
CA LEU A 128 -1.60 10.30 -13.68
C LEU A 128 -2.53 9.37 -14.46
N TYR A 129 -2.93 8.24 -13.89
CA TYR A 129 -3.90 7.35 -14.50
C TYR A 129 -5.27 8.02 -14.63
N GLN A 130 -5.77 8.67 -13.58
CA GLN A 130 -7.03 9.42 -13.62
C GLN A 130 -7.01 10.54 -14.68
N TYR A 131 -5.89 11.25 -14.80
CA TYR A 131 -5.72 12.26 -15.85
C TYR A 131 -5.79 11.65 -17.26
N ARG A 132 -5.18 10.49 -17.44
CA ARG A 132 -5.12 9.80 -18.75
C ARG A 132 -6.46 9.17 -19.14
N TYR A 133 -7.21 8.67 -18.16
CA TYR A 133 -8.46 7.94 -18.35
C TYR A 133 -9.57 8.50 -17.43
N PRO A 134 -10.04 9.74 -17.68
CA PRO A 134 -10.93 10.46 -16.76
C PRO A 134 -12.33 9.81 -16.64
N ASP A 135 -12.74 9.01 -17.64
CA ASP A 135 -14.08 8.41 -17.69
C ASP A 135 -14.14 7.03 -17.01
N THR A 136 -13.00 6.48 -16.60
CA THR A 136 -12.96 5.18 -15.91
C THR A 136 -12.83 5.34 -14.40
N TRP A 137 -13.51 4.50 -13.65
CA TRP A 137 -13.50 4.51 -12.19
C TRP A 137 -13.85 3.14 -11.63
N VAL A 138 -13.91 3.07 -10.28
CA VAL A 138 -14.34 1.86 -9.55
C VAL A 138 -15.70 1.40 -10.07
N GLU A 139 -15.82 0.11 -10.35
CA GLU A 139 -17.05 -0.58 -10.73
C GLU A 139 -17.43 -1.57 -9.63
N ASP A 140 -18.73 -1.89 -9.54
CA ASP A 140 -19.22 -2.88 -8.60
C ASP A 140 -18.55 -4.23 -8.83
N ALA A 141 -18.04 -4.83 -7.78
CA ALA A 141 -17.40 -6.13 -7.82
C ALA A 141 -17.62 -6.91 -6.53
N ALA A 142 -17.69 -8.23 -6.65
CA ALA A 142 -17.77 -9.10 -5.48
C ALA A 142 -16.41 -9.18 -4.77
N GLN A 143 -16.41 -9.02 -3.45
CA GLN A 143 -15.21 -9.16 -2.62
C GLN A 143 -14.69 -10.60 -2.69
N ALA A 144 -13.53 -10.78 -3.31
CA ALA A 144 -12.96 -12.11 -3.58
C ALA A 144 -12.58 -12.86 -2.28
N LYS A 145 -12.07 -12.10 -1.29
CA LYS A 145 -11.73 -12.60 0.05
C LYS A 145 -12.41 -11.71 1.07
N GLY A 146 -12.94 -12.27 2.14
CA GLY A 146 -13.45 -11.45 3.25
C GLY A 146 -12.34 -10.61 3.87
N THR A 147 -12.71 -9.44 4.40
CA THR A 147 -11.88 -8.58 5.24
C THR A 147 -12.49 -8.49 6.63
N PHE A 148 -11.87 -7.73 7.54
CA PHE A 148 -12.44 -7.51 8.87
C PHE A 148 -13.82 -6.85 8.82
N SER A 149 -14.05 -5.92 7.88
CA SER A 149 -15.29 -5.13 7.78
C SER A 149 -16.23 -5.58 6.66
N VAL A 150 -15.74 -6.38 5.69
CA VAL A 150 -16.52 -6.75 4.49
C VAL A 150 -16.51 -8.27 4.32
N ALA A 151 -17.69 -8.87 4.23
CA ALA A 151 -17.82 -10.30 4.04
C ALA A 151 -17.39 -10.73 2.62
N ARG A 152 -16.85 -11.95 2.50
CA ARG A 152 -16.59 -12.56 1.19
C ARG A 152 -17.88 -12.61 0.35
N GLY A 153 -17.80 -12.19 -0.88
CA GLY A 153 -18.93 -12.17 -1.82
C GLY A 153 -19.82 -10.93 -1.70
N ALA A 154 -19.62 -10.06 -0.72
CA ALA A 154 -20.32 -8.77 -0.69
C ALA A 154 -19.96 -7.95 -1.93
N ILE A 155 -20.93 -7.26 -2.48
CA ILE A 155 -20.69 -6.36 -3.62
C ILE A 155 -20.21 -5.02 -3.06
N GLU A 156 -19.02 -4.64 -3.48
CA GLU A 156 -18.40 -3.35 -3.19
C GLU A 156 -18.26 -2.54 -4.47
N GLY A 157 -18.52 -1.24 -4.37
CA GLY A 157 -18.51 -0.35 -5.52
C GLY A 157 -18.14 1.09 -5.16
N PRO A 158 -18.35 2.04 -6.07
CA PRO A 158 -17.90 3.42 -5.88
C PRO A 158 -18.57 4.15 -4.70
N ALA A 159 -19.76 3.71 -4.28
CA ALA A 159 -20.48 4.28 -3.13
C ALA A 159 -20.27 3.52 -1.81
N SER A 160 -19.51 2.42 -1.81
CA SER A 160 -19.22 1.67 -0.59
C SER A 160 -18.37 2.47 0.38
N PRO A 161 -18.67 2.41 1.70
CA PRO A 161 -17.91 3.14 2.70
C PRO A 161 -16.47 2.62 2.81
N LEU A 162 -15.50 3.51 2.78
CA LEU A 162 -14.08 3.21 2.98
C LEU A 162 -13.75 3.22 4.49
N ALA A 163 -14.37 2.31 5.25
CA ALA A 163 -14.11 2.22 6.68
C ALA A 163 -12.63 1.86 6.98
N PRO A 164 -12.01 2.48 7.97
CA PRO A 164 -12.56 3.38 9.00
C PRO A 164 -12.39 4.89 8.70
N PHE A 165 -12.23 5.29 7.45
CA PHE A 165 -11.88 6.66 7.09
C PHE A 165 -13.11 7.57 7.07
N HIS A 166 -13.21 8.43 8.10
CA HIS A 166 -14.29 9.38 8.25
C HIS A 166 -14.04 10.67 7.44
N MET A 167 -15.07 11.15 6.76
CA MET A 167 -15.04 12.39 5.99
C MET A 167 -15.24 13.62 6.88
N ASN A 168 -15.92 13.45 8.02
CA ASN A 168 -16.25 14.52 8.94
C ASN A 168 -16.43 14.00 10.39
N ALA A 169 -16.64 14.93 11.31
CA ALA A 169 -16.86 14.64 12.73
C ALA A 169 -18.22 13.99 13.04
N LEU A 170 -19.13 13.95 12.09
CA LEU A 170 -20.45 13.31 12.24
C LEU A 170 -20.41 11.80 11.99
N GLY A 171 -19.28 11.29 11.54
CA GLY A 171 -19.08 9.86 11.29
C GLY A 171 -19.37 9.42 9.85
N ASP A 172 -19.63 10.36 8.94
CA ASP A 172 -19.76 10.00 7.52
C ASP A 172 -18.45 9.44 6.98
N MET A 173 -18.53 8.33 6.26
CA MET A 173 -17.36 7.68 5.69
C MET A 173 -17.02 8.24 4.32
N TRP A 174 -15.75 8.29 3.99
CA TRP A 174 -15.31 8.43 2.62
C TRP A 174 -15.81 7.27 1.76
N THR A 175 -16.04 7.51 0.49
CA THR A 175 -16.30 6.50 -0.54
C THR A 175 -15.36 6.75 -1.71
N SER A 176 -15.21 5.77 -2.61
CA SER A 176 -14.43 5.99 -3.84
C SER A 176 -15.00 7.13 -4.69
N THR A 177 -16.32 7.36 -4.65
CA THR A 177 -16.95 8.50 -5.33
C THR A 177 -16.54 9.83 -4.71
N THR A 178 -16.61 9.96 -3.39
CA THR A 178 -16.32 11.24 -2.70
C THR A 178 -14.83 11.58 -2.67
N SER A 179 -13.95 10.56 -2.69
CA SER A 179 -12.49 10.73 -2.73
C SER A 179 -11.89 10.80 -4.14
N ARG A 180 -12.71 10.66 -5.19
CA ARG A 180 -12.24 10.65 -6.59
C ARG A 180 -11.49 11.91 -6.98
N ASN A 181 -11.95 13.08 -6.52
CA ASN A 181 -11.27 14.34 -6.76
C ASN A 181 -10.19 14.57 -5.69
N TRP A 182 -8.98 14.04 -5.92
CA TRP A 182 -7.86 14.16 -5.00
C TRP A 182 -7.43 15.62 -4.73
N THR A 183 -7.70 16.57 -5.64
CA THR A 183 -7.36 17.99 -5.42
C THR A 183 -8.18 18.60 -4.27
N SER A 184 -9.34 18.01 -3.92
CA SER A 184 -10.13 18.42 -2.77
C SER A 184 -9.43 18.20 -1.43
N PHE A 185 -8.38 17.37 -1.38
CA PHE A 185 -7.56 17.15 -0.19
C PHE A 185 -6.47 18.23 0.01
N GLY A 186 -6.39 19.23 -0.88
CA GLY A 186 -5.51 20.39 -0.73
C GLY A 186 -4.06 20.17 -1.19
N TYR A 187 -3.78 19.14 -1.99
CA TYR A 187 -2.48 18.93 -2.60
C TYR A 187 -2.58 18.77 -4.12
N THR A 188 -1.43 18.84 -4.81
CA THR A 188 -1.31 18.66 -6.25
C THR A 188 0.04 18.03 -6.61
N TYR A 189 0.12 17.46 -7.80
CA TYR A 189 1.33 16.89 -8.42
C TYR A 189 1.76 17.71 -9.64
#